data_2fd5ace7d4a5a660c26366cc6a2eb2e8
#
_entry.id   2fd5ace7d4a5a660c26366cc6a2eb2e8
#
_cell.length_a   1.000
_cell.length_b   1.000
_cell.length_c   1.000
_cell.angle_alpha   90.00
_cell.angle_beta   90.00
_cell.angle_gamma   90.00
#
_symmetry.space_group_name_H-M   'P 1'
#
loop_
_entity.id
_entity.type
_entity.pdbx_description
1 polymer ?
#
loop_
_entity_poly.entity_id
_entity_poly.type
_entity_poly.pdbx_seq_one_letter_code
_entity_poly.pdbx_strand_id
1 'polypeptide(L)'
;MLAMYLAVLDDRSSEEQFIDVYNTYKRLVYHTAYKIMGDSYLAEDVLQEVFLYVAKNFSKIHRENCIFNSMAVNFFNIIHFQIF
;
A
#
# COMPACT_ATOMS: atom_id res chain seq x y z
N MET A 1 11.71 2.50 -5.24
CA MET A 1 10.47 1.86 -4.79
C MET A 1 9.25 2.27 -5.58
N LEU A 2 9.03 3.58 -5.75
CA LEU A 2 7.86 4.04 -6.50
C LEU A 2 7.82 3.49 -7.93
N ALA A 3 8.97 3.43 -8.59
CA ALA A 3 9.04 2.88 -9.95
C ALA A 3 8.58 1.43 -10.02
N MET A 4 8.85 0.65 -8.98
CA MET A 4 8.41 -0.74 -8.92
C MET A 4 6.88 -0.83 -8.91
N TYR A 5 6.23 0.04 -8.15
CA TYR A 5 4.77 0.06 -8.12
C TYR A 5 4.18 0.49 -9.45
N LEU A 6 4.77 1.51 -10.07
CA LEU A 6 4.29 2.01 -11.35
C LEU A 6 4.41 0.96 -12.45
N ALA A 7 5.41 0.07 -12.35
CA ALA A 7 5.62 -0.98 -13.33
C ALA A 7 4.50 -2.02 -13.36
N VAL A 8 3.76 -2.18 -12.25
CA VAL A 8 2.68 -3.17 -12.18
C VAL A 8 1.30 -2.56 -12.44
N LEU A 9 1.21 -1.24 -12.66
CA LEU A 9 -0.06 -0.62 -13.01
C LEU A 9 -0.48 -1.02 -14.42
N ASP A 10 -1.75 -1.37 -14.56
CA ASP A 10 -2.30 -1.79 -15.85
C ASP A 10 -2.49 -0.63 -16.83
N ASP A 11 -2.64 0.57 -16.29
CA ASP A 11 -3.02 1.74 -17.06
C ASP A 11 -2.14 2.92 -16.69
N ARG A 12 -1.48 3.50 -17.68
CA ARG A 12 -0.61 4.66 -17.46
C ARG A 12 -1.36 5.88 -16.94
N SER A 13 -2.62 6.02 -17.31
CA SER A 13 -3.42 7.14 -16.82
C SER A 13 -3.65 7.09 -15.32
N SER A 14 -3.43 5.93 -14.71
CA SER A 14 -3.57 5.76 -13.25
C SER A 14 -2.32 6.15 -12.48
N GLU A 15 -1.19 6.41 -13.16
CA GLU A 15 0.07 6.65 -12.45
C GLU A 15 0.01 7.88 -11.55
N GLU A 16 -0.52 8.99 -12.03
CA GLU A 16 -0.63 10.21 -11.22
C GLU A 16 -1.50 9.98 -10.00
N GLN A 17 -2.62 9.30 -10.19
CA GLN A 17 -3.54 9.01 -9.11
C GLN A 17 -2.90 8.08 -8.09
N PHE A 18 -2.15 7.07 -8.54
CA PHE A 18 -1.44 6.19 -7.65
C PHE A 18 -0.37 6.94 -6.85
N ILE A 19 0.36 7.82 -7.50
CA ILE A 19 1.38 8.63 -6.82
C ILE A 19 0.74 9.48 -5.72
N ASP A 20 -0.42 10.07 -5.99
CA ASP A 20 -1.15 10.83 -4.98
C ASP A 20 -1.54 9.97 -3.79
N VAL A 21 -2.07 8.78 -4.04
CA VAL A 21 -2.43 7.84 -2.98
C VAL A 21 -1.20 7.43 -2.18
N TYR A 22 -0.11 7.10 -2.86
CA TYR A 22 1.13 6.71 -2.22
C TYR A 22 1.64 7.83 -1.31
N ASN A 23 1.72 9.06 -1.83
CA ASN A 23 2.22 10.19 -1.05
C ASN A 23 1.30 10.55 0.11
N THR A 24 0.00 10.34 -0.05
CA THR A 24 -0.98 10.65 0.99
C THR A 24 -0.88 9.67 2.16
N TYR A 25 -0.72 8.38 1.87
CA TYR A 25 -0.88 7.35 2.89
C TYR A 25 0.42 6.69 3.34
N LYS A 26 1.55 6.94 2.66
CA LYS A 26 2.80 6.21 2.98
C LYS A 26 3.25 6.42 4.42
N ARG A 27 3.12 7.64 4.93
CA ARG A 27 3.52 7.93 6.31
C ARG A 27 2.62 7.23 7.30
N LEU A 28 1.32 7.27 7.04
CA LEU A 28 0.34 6.61 7.91
C LEU A 28 0.60 5.11 7.98
N VAL A 29 0.80 4.48 6.83
CA VAL A 29 1.06 3.05 6.76
C VAL A 29 2.36 2.71 7.49
N TYR A 30 3.43 3.46 7.22
CA TYR A 30 4.72 3.21 7.84
C TYR A 30 4.66 3.38 9.35
N HIS A 31 4.12 4.49 9.83
CA HIS A 31 4.05 4.76 11.26
C HIS A 31 3.19 3.75 12.00
N THR A 32 2.07 3.37 11.41
CA THR A 32 1.20 2.38 12.03
C THR A 32 1.91 1.03 12.11
N ALA A 33 2.57 0.61 11.03
CA ALA A 33 3.33 -0.63 11.04
C ALA A 33 4.48 -0.59 12.04
N TYR A 34 5.19 0.52 12.11
CA TYR A 34 6.30 0.68 13.04
C TYR A 34 5.82 0.58 14.50
N LYS A 35 4.70 1.21 14.82
CA LYS A 35 4.14 1.13 16.18
C LYS A 35 3.81 -0.29 16.58
N ILE A 36 3.32 -1.08 15.64
CA ILE A 36 2.92 -2.46 15.93
C ILE A 36 4.13 -3.38 16.01
N MET A 37 5.06 -3.24 15.09
CA MET A 37 6.17 -4.18 14.93
C MET A 37 7.45 -3.77 15.66
N GLY A 38 7.64 -2.47 15.90
CA GLY A 38 8.81 -1.97 16.60
C GLY A 38 10.11 -2.12 15.83
N ASP A 39 10.04 -2.34 14.51
CA ASP A 39 11.21 -2.59 13.66
C ASP A 39 11.03 -1.88 12.34
N SER A 40 12.01 -1.06 11.95
CA SER A 40 11.93 -0.27 10.74
C SER A 40 11.97 -1.13 9.47
N TYR A 41 12.72 -2.23 9.48
CA TYR A 41 12.78 -3.11 8.31
C TYR A 41 11.44 -3.81 8.07
N LEU A 42 10.82 -4.28 9.14
CA LEU A 42 9.50 -4.91 9.02
C LEU A 42 8.44 -3.90 8.62
N ALA A 43 8.53 -2.67 9.15
CA ALA A 43 7.60 -1.62 8.77
C ALA A 43 7.71 -1.27 7.29
N GLU A 44 8.94 -1.19 6.76
CA GLU A 44 9.15 -0.96 5.33
C GLU A 44 8.63 -2.11 4.49
N ASP A 45 8.79 -3.34 4.96
CA ASP A 45 8.30 -4.51 4.26
C ASP A 45 6.78 -4.48 4.15
N VAL A 46 6.10 -4.13 5.24
CA VAL A 46 4.65 -3.96 5.24
C VAL A 46 4.24 -2.86 4.26
N LEU A 47 4.95 -1.73 4.29
CA LEU A 47 4.68 -0.63 3.37
C LEU A 47 4.76 -1.08 1.92
N GLN A 48 5.81 -1.82 1.57
CA GLN A 48 5.98 -2.32 0.21
C GLN A 48 4.85 -3.26 -0.19
N GLU A 49 4.48 -4.19 0.69
CA GLU A 49 3.43 -5.15 0.38
C GLU A 49 2.08 -4.48 0.20
N VAL A 50 1.75 -3.51 1.05
CA VAL A 50 0.48 -2.80 0.95
C VAL A 50 0.38 -2.07 -0.38
N PHE A 51 1.42 -1.30 -0.75
CA PHE A 51 1.35 -0.53 -1.97
C PHE A 51 1.52 -1.38 -3.22
N LEU A 52 2.21 -2.50 -3.14
CA LEU A 52 2.25 -3.45 -4.25
C LEU A 52 0.85 -4.02 -4.51
N TYR A 53 0.13 -4.36 -3.46
CA TYR A 53 -1.26 -4.81 -3.59
C TYR A 53 -2.13 -3.72 -4.21
N VAL A 54 -2.00 -2.48 -3.72
CA VAL A 54 -2.78 -1.37 -4.26
C VAL A 54 -2.47 -1.17 -5.74
N ALA A 55 -1.19 -1.23 -6.12
CA ALA A 55 -0.79 -1.04 -7.52
C ALA A 55 -1.36 -2.14 -8.42
N LYS A 56 -1.29 -3.38 -7.97
CA LYS A 56 -1.79 -4.52 -8.76
C LYS A 56 -3.30 -4.46 -8.99
N ASN A 57 -4.03 -3.85 -8.06
CA ASN A 57 -5.49 -3.81 -8.13
C ASN A 57 -6.02 -2.38 -8.31
N PHE A 58 -5.16 -1.46 -8.71
CA PHE A 58 -5.49 -0.04 -8.64
C PHE A 58 -6.68 0.34 -9.51
N SER A 59 -6.76 -0.17 -10.72
CA SER A 59 -7.87 0.18 -11.61
C SER A 59 -9.22 -0.23 -11.02
N LYS A 60 -9.28 -1.40 -10.40
CA LYS A 60 -10.49 -1.87 -9.76
C LYS A 60 -10.83 -1.07 -8.50
N ILE A 61 -9.82 -0.91 -7.63
CA ILE A 61 -10.00 -0.21 -6.35
C ILE A 61 -10.39 1.23 -6.58
N HIS A 62 -9.70 1.89 -7.52
CA HIS A 62 -9.93 3.30 -7.83
C HIS A 62 -11.35 3.54 -8.35
N ARG A 63 -11.81 2.67 -9.26
CA ARG A 63 -13.16 2.81 -9.80
C ARG A 63 -14.25 2.64 -8.75
N GLU A 64 -13.99 1.83 -7.75
CA GLU A 64 -14.96 1.54 -6.70
C GLU A 64 -14.87 2.51 -5.53
N ASN A 65 -13.94 3.47 -5.56
CA ASN A 65 -13.73 4.44 -4.48
C ASN A 65 -13.48 3.78 -3.14
N CYS A 66 -12.80 2.64 -3.13
CA CYS A 66 -12.57 1.89 -1.92
C CYS A 66 -11.08 1.72 -1.58
N ILE A 67 -10.26 2.68 -2.02
CA ILE A 67 -8.80 2.60 -1.83
C ILE A 67 -8.45 2.47 -0.36
N PHE A 68 -9.00 3.35 0.49
CA PHE A 68 -8.67 3.34 1.90
C PHE A 68 -9.09 2.02 2.54
N ASN A 69 -10.29 1.55 2.25
CA ASN A 69 -10.78 0.29 2.83
C ASN A 69 -9.93 -0.89 2.39
N SER A 70 -9.57 -0.95 1.10
CA SER A 70 -8.73 -2.03 0.59
C SER A 70 -7.35 -2.02 1.21
N MET A 71 -6.76 -0.83 1.40
CA MET A 71 -5.47 -0.70 2.05
C MET A 71 -5.54 -1.13 3.51
N ALA A 72 -6.60 -0.74 4.21
CA ALA A 72 -6.75 -1.08 5.62
C ALA A 72 -6.91 -2.59 5.81
N VAL A 73 -7.70 -3.24 4.99
CA VAL A 73 -7.89 -4.70 5.07
C VAL A 73 -6.59 -5.42 4.72
N ASN A 74 -5.92 -5.00 3.66
CA ASN A 74 -4.67 -5.63 3.26
C ASN A 74 -3.58 -5.41 4.32
N PHE A 75 -3.49 -4.20 4.87
CA PHE A 75 -2.57 -3.89 5.95
C PHE A 75 -2.80 -4.81 7.14
N PHE A 76 -4.05 -4.95 7.55
CA PHE A 76 -4.40 -5.81 8.68
C PHE A 76 -3.99 -7.25 8.41
N ASN A 77 -4.26 -7.76 7.20
CA ASN A 77 -3.90 -9.13 6.85
C ASN A 77 -2.41 -9.36 6.86
N ILE A 78 -1.63 -8.40 6.36
CA ILE A 78 -0.17 -8.50 6.35
C ILE A 78 0.38 -8.51 7.76
N ILE A 79 -0.09 -7.60 8.60
CA ILE A 79 0.36 -7.51 10.00
C ILE A 79 0.02 -8.80 10.74
N HIS A 80 -1.20 -9.29 10.56
CA HIS A 80 -1.64 -10.53 11.21
C HIS A 80 -0.75 -11.69 10.80
N PHE A 81 -0.45 -11.81 9.50
CA PHE A 81 0.37 -12.89 8.99
C PHE A 81 1.79 -12.84 9.56
N GLN A 82 2.38 -11.65 9.68
CA GLN A 82 3.77 -11.52 10.15
C GLN A 82 3.90 -11.67 11.66
N ILE A 83 2.88 -11.29 12.42
CA ILE A 83 2.93 -11.36 13.88
C ILE A 83 2.41 -12.71 14.40
N PHE A 84 1.40 -13.23 13.76
CA PHE A 84 0.74 -14.47 14.16
C PHE A 84 0.95 -15.57 13.12
#